data_0b1dc6fb1491d00cc7a0f21ed6bbf49c
#
_entry.id   0b1dc6fb1491d00cc7a0f21ed6bbf49c
#
_cell.length_a   1.000
_cell.length_b   1.000
_cell.length_c   1.000
_cell.angle_alpha   90.00
_cell.angle_beta   90.00
_cell.angle_gamma   90.00
#
_symmetry.space_group_name_H-M   'P 1'
#
loop_
_entity.id
_entity.type
_entity.pdbx_description
1 polymer ?
#
loop_
_entity_poly.entity_id
_entity_poly.type
_entity_poly.pdbx_seq_one_letter_code
_entity_poly.pdbx_strand_id
1 'polypeptide(L)'
;KEVYCGRNSRGNEAVSLHFGQDQDVWFHARGAPGAHVILRQQPGETASDDDIQFAANIAGFHSKLRDGGKVNVSYTSPKYVQKPKGARLGMVTIDRESVIVARPDDVATVCVDDAST
;
A
#
# COMPACT_ATOMS: atom_id res chain seq x y z
N LYS A 1 -5.39 -10.07 10.30
CA LYS A 1 -4.22 -9.39 9.76
C LYS A 1 -4.34 -7.89 9.91
N GLU A 2 -3.23 -7.24 10.20
CA GLU A 2 -3.20 -5.80 10.34
C GLU A 2 -2.84 -5.15 9.02
N VAL A 3 -3.64 -4.15 8.62
CA VAL A 3 -3.41 -3.39 7.40
C VAL A 3 -3.32 -1.91 7.79
N TYR A 4 -2.30 -1.25 7.30
CA TYR A 4 -2.04 0.16 7.60
C TYR A 4 -1.98 0.93 6.30
N CYS A 5 -2.55 2.12 6.28
CA CYS A 5 -2.48 2.97 5.09
C CYS A 5 -2.08 4.39 5.46
N GLY A 6 -1.44 5.10 4.51
CA GLY A 6 -1.15 6.50 4.64
C GLY A 6 -2.38 7.31 4.29
N ARG A 7 -2.61 8.40 5.01
CA ARG A 7 -3.76 9.27 4.77
C ARG A 7 -3.42 10.43 3.82
N ASN A 8 -2.16 10.81 3.80
CA ASN A 8 -1.68 11.94 3.01
C ASN A 8 -0.27 11.63 2.52
N SER A 9 0.36 12.59 1.83
CA SER A 9 1.71 12.38 1.27
C SER A 9 2.74 12.03 2.35
N ARG A 10 2.67 12.67 3.51
CA ARG A 10 3.59 12.38 4.61
C ARG A 10 3.34 10.97 5.17
N GLY A 11 2.09 10.59 5.38
CA GLY A 11 1.74 9.27 5.86
C GLY A 11 2.10 8.18 4.85
N ASN A 12 1.90 8.44 3.56
CA ASN A 12 2.29 7.51 2.51
C ASN A 12 3.79 7.26 2.52
N GLU A 13 4.59 8.30 2.66
CA GLU A 13 6.04 8.17 2.71
C GLU A 13 6.47 7.42 3.96
N ALA A 14 5.87 7.74 5.11
CA ALA A 14 6.17 7.06 6.36
C ALA A 14 5.84 5.58 6.29
N VAL A 15 4.67 5.23 5.78
CA VAL A 15 4.24 3.83 5.63
C VAL A 15 5.18 3.08 4.71
N SER A 16 5.56 3.69 3.58
CA SER A 16 6.34 3.01 2.54
C SER A 16 7.81 2.85 2.90
N LEU A 17 8.41 3.88 3.53
CA LEU A 17 9.86 3.94 3.68
C LEU A 17 10.33 3.71 5.12
N HIS A 18 9.47 3.86 6.11
CA HIS A 18 9.88 3.78 7.51
C HIS A 18 9.11 2.74 8.31
N PHE A 19 7.82 2.61 8.07
CA PHE A 19 6.97 1.69 8.83
C PHE A 19 6.99 0.27 8.27
N GLY A 20 6.96 0.13 6.95
CA GLY A 20 6.96 -1.18 6.29
C GLY A 20 8.27 -1.92 6.53
N GLN A 21 8.16 -3.22 6.78
CA GLN A 21 9.31 -4.11 7.00
C GLN A 21 9.44 -5.05 5.81
N ASP A 22 10.62 -5.63 5.61
CA ASP A 22 10.91 -6.43 4.42
C ASP A 22 9.94 -7.59 4.22
N GLN A 23 9.43 -8.19 5.31
CA GLN A 23 8.49 -9.29 5.21
C GLN A 23 7.04 -8.86 4.95
N ASP A 24 6.74 -7.56 5.08
CA ASP A 24 5.41 -7.04 4.81
C ASP A 24 5.12 -7.03 3.31
N VAL A 25 3.88 -6.71 2.95
CA VAL A 25 3.49 -6.48 1.56
C VAL A 25 3.01 -5.06 1.43
N TRP A 26 3.51 -4.36 0.41
CA TRP A 26 3.19 -2.97 0.10
C TRP A 26 2.27 -2.92 -1.11
N PHE A 27 1.28 -2.02 -1.08
CA PHE A 27 0.27 -1.90 -2.13
C PHE A 27 0.03 -0.45 -2.51
N HIS A 28 -0.27 -0.24 -3.78
CA HIS A 28 -0.71 1.07 -4.28
C HIS A 28 -1.51 0.89 -5.57
N ALA A 29 -2.62 1.60 -5.70
CA ALA A 29 -3.41 1.60 -6.93
C ALA A 29 -2.58 2.18 -8.07
N ARG A 30 -2.65 1.55 -9.24
CA ARG A 30 -1.91 1.97 -10.43
C ARG A 30 -2.64 3.08 -11.15
N GLY A 31 -1.87 4.06 -11.63
CA GLY A 31 -2.38 5.07 -12.54
C GLY A 31 -3.19 6.18 -11.91
N ALA A 32 -3.25 6.26 -10.58
CA ALA A 32 -3.99 7.32 -9.90
C ALA A 32 -3.41 7.55 -8.50
N PRO A 33 -3.58 8.75 -7.95
CA PRO A 33 -3.23 9.00 -6.56
C PRO A 33 -4.06 8.14 -5.62
N GLY A 34 -3.44 7.73 -4.51
CA GLY A 34 -4.12 6.94 -3.50
C GLY A 34 -3.20 6.64 -2.33
N ALA A 35 -3.74 5.97 -1.34
CA ALA A 35 -2.99 5.58 -0.15
C ALA A 35 -1.96 4.51 -0.49
N HIS A 36 -0.80 4.62 0.13
CA HIS A 36 0.15 3.51 0.21
C HIS A 36 -0.29 2.62 1.36
N VAL A 37 -0.29 1.32 1.15
CA VAL A 37 -0.87 0.37 2.10
C VAL A 37 0.17 -0.69 2.46
N ILE A 38 0.22 -1.06 3.73
CA ILE A 38 1.09 -2.14 4.23
C ILE A 38 0.21 -3.22 4.85
N LEU A 39 0.39 -4.45 4.40
CA LEU A 39 -0.13 -5.64 5.06
C LEU A 39 0.98 -6.18 5.95
N ARG A 40 0.76 -6.13 7.26
CA ARG A 40 1.78 -6.54 8.23
C ARG A 40 1.91 -8.06 8.25
N GLN A 41 3.14 -8.54 8.25
CA GLN A 41 3.47 -9.95 8.36
C GLN A 41 4.41 -10.17 9.53
N GLN A 42 4.24 -11.30 10.21
CA GLN A 42 5.19 -11.73 11.22
C GLN A 42 6.42 -12.36 10.53
N PRO A 43 7.60 -12.33 11.15
CA PRO A 43 8.78 -12.98 10.58
C PRO A 43 8.48 -14.46 10.27
N GLY A 44 8.84 -14.88 9.05
CA GLY A 44 8.61 -16.25 8.59
C GLY A 44 7.21 -16.52 8.08
N GLU A 45 6.30 -15.57 8.20
CA GLU A 45 4.93 -15.70 7.72
C GLU A 45 4.86 -15.32 6.25
N THR A 46 3.99 -16.01 5.51
CA THR A 46 3.70 -15.69 4.11
C THR A 46 2.25 -15.26 3.99
N ALA A 47 2.00 -14.15 3.32
CA ALA A 47 0.64 -13.68 3.10
C ALA A 47 -0.14 -14.67 2.23
N SER A 48 -1.36 -15.00 2.62
CA SER A 48 -2.25 -15.81 1.80
C SER A 48 -2.79 -14.98 0.63
N ASP A 49 -3.32 -15.64 -0.38
CA ASP A 49 -3.97 -14.96 -1.50
C ASP A 49 -5.15 -14.12 -1.00
N ASP A 50 -5.90 -14.61 -0.03
CA ASP A 50 -7.03 -13.87 0.54
C ASP A 50 -6.56 -12.62 1.27
N ASP A 51 -5.46 -12.69 2.00
CA ASP A 51 -4.90 -11.52 2.69
C ASP A 51 -4.43 -10.48 1.68
N ILE A 52 -3.79 -10.91 0.61
CA ILE A 52 -3.34 -10.00 -0.45
C ILE A 52 -4.53 -9.34 -1.12
N GLN A 53 -5.57 -10.10 -1.44
CA GLN A 53 -6.78 -9.55 -2.05
C GLN A 53 -7.46 -8.55 -1.11
N PHE A 54 -7.52 -8.86 0.18
CA PHE A 54 -8.12 -7.97 1.17
C PHE A 54 -7.38 -6.62 1.24
N ALA A 55 -6.05 -6.66 1.34
CA ALA A 55 -5.26 -5.44 1.40
C ALA A 55 -5.31 -4.67 0.08
N ALA A 56 -5.33 -5.37 -1.05
CA ALA A 56 -5.48 -4.73 -2.36
C ALA A 56 -6.81 -4.00 -2.49
N ASN A 57 -7.89 -4.59 -1.98
CA ASN A 57 -9.21 -3.94 -1.99
C ASN A 57 -9.18 -2.65 -1.19
N ILE A 58 -8.49 -2.64 -0.06
CA ILE A 58 -8.31 -1.44 0.77
C ILE A 58 -7.55 -0.36 -0.01
N ALA A 59 -6.47 -0.74 -0.69
CA ALA A 59 -5.71 0.20 -1.51
C ALA A 59 -6.57 0.79 -2.64
N GLY A 60 -7.39 -0.04 -3.26
CA GLY A 60 -8.33 0.41 -4.29
C GLY A 60 -9.37 1.37 -3.73
N PHE A 61 -9.90 1.08 -2.55
CA PHE A 61 -10.90 1.93 -1.90
C PHE A 61 -10.33 3.31 -1.57
N HIS A 62 -9.08 3.38 -1.12
CA HIS A 62 -8.42 4.63 -0.76
C HIS A 62 -7.69 5.26 -1.94
N SER A 63 -8.19 5.08 -3.17
CA SER A 63 -7.63 5.68 -4.37
C SER A 63 -8.66 6.52 -5.10
N LYS A 64 -8.18 7.35 -6.03
CA LYS A 64 -9.06 8.14 -6.89
C LYS A 64 -9.87 7.29 -7.86
N LEU A 65 -9.57 6.00 -7.99
CA LEU A 65 -10.26 5.09 -8.91
C LEU A 65 -11.36 4.27 -8.25
N ARG A 66 -11.65 4.50 -6.98
CA ARG A 66 -12.53 3.62 -6.21
C ARG A 66 -13.95 3.47 -6.77
N ASP A 67 -14.44 4.50 -7.46
CA ASP A 67 -15.81 4.48 -8.00
C ASP A 67 -15.88 3.84 -9.38
N GLY A 68 -14.75 3.41 -9.94
CA GLY A 68 -14.68 2.82 -11.27
C GLY A 68 -14.88 1.31 -11.30
N GLY A 69 -15.18 0.68 -10.18
CA GLY A 69 -15.38 -0.77 -10.08
C GLY A 69 -14.09 -1.50 -9.82
N LYS A 70 -13.39 -1.93 -10.86
CA LYS A 70 -12.13 -2.67 -10.70
C LYS A 70 -10.96 -1.71 -10.73
N VAL A 71 -9.97 -1.95 -9.86
CA VAL A 71 -8.76 -1.15 -9.77
C VAL A 71 -7.56 -2.08 -9.82
N ASN A 72 -6.62 -1.79 -10.73
CA ASN A 72 -5.35 -2.51 -10.75
C ASN A 72 -4.48 -1.99 -9.63
N VAL A 73 -3.98 -2.89 -8.78
CA VAL A 73 -3.15 -2.54 -7.62
C VAL A 73 -1.81 -3.22 -7.76
N SER A 74 -0.74 -2.44 -7.67
CA SER A 74 0.62 -2.97 -7.61
C SER A 74 0.93 -3.40 -6.19
N TYR A 75 1.64 -4.52 -6.03
CA TYR A 75 2.13 -4.92 -4.72
C TYR A 75 3.53 -5.52 -4.83
N THR A 76 4.29 -5.34 -3.77
CA THR A 76 5.67 -5.81 -3.70
C THR A 76 6.12 -5.79 -2.23
N SER A 77 7.35 -6.23 -1.96
CA SER A 77 7.94 -6.05 -0.63
C SER A 77 8.37 -4.61 -0.45
N PRO A 78 8.23 -4.02 0.76
CA PRO A 78 8.74 -2.67 1.03
C PRO A 78 10.20 -2.47 0.68
N LYS A 79 11.03 -3.53 0.71
CA LYS A 79 12.44 -3.40 0.35
C LYS A 79 12.67 -2.99 -1.11
N TYR A 80 11.64 -3.11 -1.95
CA TYR A 80 11.71 -2.70 -3.36
C TYR A 80 11.06 -1.34 -3.61
N VAL A 81 10.68 -0.63 -2.54
CA VAL A 81 10.09 0.70 -2.62
C VAL A 81 11.16 1.71 -2.27
N GLN A 82 11.39 2.67 -3.16
CA GLN A 82 12.48 3.63 -3.00
C GLN A 82 11.97 5.04 -3.29
N LYS A 83 12.59 6.03 -2.63
CA LYS A 83 12.33 7.42 -2.94
C LYS A 83 13.47 7.96 -3.79
N PRO A 84 13.22 8.30 -5.07
CA PRO A 84 14.27 8.89 -5.90
C PRO A 84 14.75 10.21 -5.31
N LYS A 85 16.03 10.50 -5.50
CA LYS A 85 16.61 11.75 -5.04
C LYS A 85 15.86 12.93 -5.67
N GLY A 86 15.44 13.86 -4.84
CA GLY A 86 14.70 15.05 -5.28
C GLY A 86 13.22 14.81 -5.53
N ALA A 87 12.70 13.61 -5.29
CA ALA A 87 11.27 13.35 -5.46
C ALA A 87 10.44 14.09 -4.42
N ARG A 88 9.23 14.46 -4.81
CA ARG A 88 8.29 15.11 -3.89
C ARG A 88 7.89 14.16 -2.77
N LEU A 89 7.42 14.75 -1.67
CA LEU A 89 6.92 13.97 -0.53
C LEU A 89 5.83 13.00 -0.99
N GLY A 90 5.97 11.74 -0.62
CA GLY A 90 5.03 10.68 -0.95
C GLY A 90 5.27 10.02 -2.30
N MET A 91 6.18 10.54 -3.12
CA MET A 91 6.50 9.95 -4.42
C MET A 91 7.56 8.88 -4.25
N VAL A 92 7.26 7.68 -4.72
CA VAL A 92 8.17 6.54 -4.66
C VAL A 92 8.23 5.84 -6.01
N THR A 93 9.30 5.08 -6.24
CA THR A 93 9.39 4.12 -7.33
C THR A 93 9.41 2.73 -6.74
N ILE A 94 8.88 1.77 -7.48
CA ILE A 94 8.85 0.39 -7.03
C ILE A 94 9.51 -0.51 -8.06
N ASP A 95 10.05 -1.63 -7.58
CA ASP A 95 10.67 -2.64 -8.39
C ASP A 95 10.02 -3.98 -8.07
N ARG A 96 10.14 -4.93 -8.97
CA ARG A 96 9.64 -6.31 -8.79
C ARG A 96 8.17 -6.36 -8.39
N GLU A 97 7.36 -5.47 -8.97
CA GLU A 97 5.94 -5.42 -8.64
C GLU A 97 5.18 -6.57 -9.27
N SER A 98 4.16 -7.02 -8.55
CA SER A 98 3.07 -7.83 -9.08
C SER A 98 1.82 -6.96 -9.14
N VAL A 99 0.83 -7.39 -9.91
CA VAL A 99 -0.41 -6.64 -10.06
C VAL A 99 -1.59 -7.55 -9.74
N ILE A 100 -2.54 -7.02 -8.99
CA ILE A 100 -3.79 -7.71 -8.66
C ILE A 100 -4.94 -6.77 -8.94
N VAL A 101 -6.05 -7.33 -9.42
CA VAL A 101 -7.28 -6.55 -9.61
C VAL A 101 -7.99 -6.48 -8.27
N ALA A 102 -8.16 -5.26 -7.77
CA ALA A 102 -8.87 -5.00 -6.54
C ALA A 102 -10.32 -4.63 -6.83
N ARG A 103 -11.18 -4.96 -5.89
CA ARG A 103 -12.56 -4.50 -5.85
C ARG A 103 -12.68 -3.61 -4.63
N PRO A 104 -12.79 -2.28 -4.82
CA PRO A 104 -12.89 -1.38 -3.68
C PRO A 104 -14.06 -1.73 -2.79
N ASP A 105 -13.78 -1.87 -1.50
CA ASP A 105 -14.78 -2.17 -0.49
C ASP A 105 -14.74 -1.10 0.58
N ASP A 106 -15.90 -0.87 1.19
CA ASP A 106 -15.98 0.01 2.34
C ASP A 106 -15.56 -0.76 3.58
N VAL A 107 -14.25 -0.83 3.80
CA VAL A 107 -13.69 -1.56 4.94
C VAL A 107 -13.10 -0.58 5.94
N ALA A 108 -13.35 -0.83 7.21
CA ALA A 108 -12.78 -0.03 8.28
C ALA A 108 -11.28 -0.31 8.35
N THR A 109 -10.49 0.73 8.15
CA THR A 109 -9.03 0.63 8.19
C THR A 109 -8.46 1.88 8.84
N VAL A 110 -7.48 1.70 9.70
CA VAL A 110 -6.79 2.81 10.33
C VAL A 110 -5.77 3.37 9.34
N CYS A 111 -6.00 4.61 8.92
CA CYS A 111 -5.06 5.33 8.07
C CYS A 111 -4.10 6.13 8.95
N VAL A 112 -2.86 6.24 8.50
CA VAL A 112 -1.79 6.86 9.26
C VAL A 112 -1.36 8.14 8.56
N ASP A 113 -1.42 9.28 9.28
CA ASP A 113 -0.91 10.55 8.77
C ASP A 113 0.60 10.58 8.80
N ASP A 114 1.17 9.99 9.85
CA ASP A 114 2.60 9.87 10.05
C ASP A 114 2.84 8.59 10.84
N ALA A 115 3.38 7.56 10.20
CA ALA A 115 3.58 6.26 10.81
C ALA A 115 4.62 6.27 11.93
N SER A 116 5.37 7.34 12.07
CA SER A 116 6.36 7.46 13.14
C SER A 116 5.76 7.90 14.47
N THR A 117 4.51 8.31 14.49
CA THR A 117 3.85 8.78 15.72
C THR A 117 3.15 7.69 16.48
#